data_40e9afdb38722bfaea36de2001e7960e
#
_entry.id   40e9afdb38722bfaea36de2001e7960e
#
_cell.length_a   1.000
_cell.length_b   1.000
_cell.length_c   1.000
_cell.angle_alpha   90.00
_cell.angle_beta   90.00
_cell.angle_gamma   90.00
#
_symmetry.space_group_name_H-M   'P 1'
#
loop_
_entity.id
_entity.type
_entity.pdbx_description
1 polymer ?
#
loop_
_entity_poly.entity_id
_entity_poly.type
_entity_poly.pdbx_seq_one_letter_code
_entity_poly.pdbx_strand_id
1 'polypeptide(L)'
;MMDSISASYAELYGKNNHGDFRNYYEAKEAWSAGAVAKSITHLKGYSLTGSFSFDHTSGKDMSGSMFIHPGFYPVDLLEFTPGRKDLQTYTFMGGIATDISPNWRLGGKIDFAASNYSKRKDLRHTNYRLDLKIAPSVMYHSGDMAIGFSYILGKKQ
;
A
#
# COMPACT_ATOMS: atom_id res chain seq x y z
N MET A 1 33.67 -7.20 -6.99
CA MET A 1 33.00 -6.74 -5.77
C MET A 1 32.01 -5.68 -6.26
N MET A 2 30.74 -5.98 -6.40
CA MET A 2 29.75 -4.95 -6.76
C MET A 2 29.57 -4.09 -5.51
N ASP A 3 29.93 -2.83 -5.59
CA ASP A 3 29.60 -1.86 -4.55
C ASP A 3 28.08 -1.75 -4.46
N SER A 4 27.54 -2.19 -3.34
CA SER A 4 26.11 -2.12 -3.09
C SER A 4 25.72 -0.66 -2.86
N ILE A 5 24.99 -0.09 -3.79
CA ILE A 5 24.56 1.30 -3.70
C ILE A 5 23.38 1.39 -2.74
N SER A 6 23.51 2.21 -1.70
CA SER A 6 22.39 2.63 -0.87
C SER A 6 21.70 3.84 -1.53
N ALA A 7 20.38 3.81 -1.60
CA ALA A 7 19.59 4.88 -2.22
C ALA A 7 18.31 5.15 -1.44
N SER A 8 17.91 6.41 -1.40
CA SER A 8 16.65 6.83 -0.83
C SER A 8 16.04 7.95 -1.67
N TYR A 9 14.72 7.96 -1.77
CA TYR A 9 14.01 9.09 -2.36
C TYR A 9 12.73 9.39 -1.59
N ALA A 10 12.28 10.63 -1.71
CA ALA A 10 10.98 11.07 -1.22
C ALA A 10 10.29 11.93 -2.28
N GLU A 11 8.99 11.77 -2.40
CA GLU A 11 8.15 12.47 -3.36
C GLU A 11 6.89 12.98 -2.65
N LEU A 12 6.47 14.20 -3.00
CA LEU A 12 5.16 14.76 -2.67
C LEU A 12 4.40 14.97 -3.98
N TYR A 13 3.13 14.61 -4.01
CA TYR A 13 2.32 14.80 -5.20
C TYR A 13 0.93 15.35 -4.88
N GLY A 14 0.37 16.04 -5.85
CA GLY A 14 -1.02 16.49 -5.85
C GLY A 14 -1.66 16.18 -7.20
N LYS A 15 -2.92 15.80 -7.20
CA LYS A 15 -3.70 15.49 -8.39
C LYS A 15 -5.08 16.08 -8.26
N ASN A 16 -5.59 16.66 -9.34
CA ASN A 16 -6.96 17.14 -9.44
C ASN A 16 -7.65 16.45 -10.62
N ASN A 17 -8.81 15.87 -10.38
CA ASN A 17 -9.63 15.21 -11.39
C ASN A 17 -10.99 15.90 -11.44
N HIS A 18 -11.48 16.18 -12.65
CA HIS A 18 -12.81 16.70 -12.89
C HIS A 18 -13.35 16.16 -14.21
N GLY A 19 -14.65 16.01 -14.34
CA GLY A 19 -15.29 15.57 -15.57
C GLY A 19 -16.63 14.87 -15.31
N ASP A 20 -17.38 14.72 -16.38
CA ASP A 20 -18.71 14.07 -16.34
C ASP A 20 -18.64 12.59 -16.77
N PHE A 21 -17.56 12.15 -17.43
CA PHE A 21 -17.33 10.75 -17.78
C PHE A 21 -16.82 9.99 -16.57
N ARG A 22 -17.74 9.42 -15.78
CA ARG A 22 -17.44 8.75 -14.52
C ARG A 22 -18.47 7.65 -14.21
N ASN A 23 -18.07 6.69 -13.40
CA ASN A 23 -19.01 5.76 -12.81
C ASN A 23 -19.88 6.45 -11.74
N TYR A 24 -21.06 5.87 -11.43
CA TYR A 24 -22.01 6.45 -10.48
C TYR A 24 -21.45 6.61 -9.06
N TYR A 25 -20.44 5.85 -8.68
CA TYR A 25 -19.75 5.92 -7.38
C TYR A 25 -18.52 6.84 -7.38
N GLU A 26 -18.07 7.28 -8.55
CA GLU A 26 -16.91 8.16 -8.66
C GLU A 26 -17.29 9.63 -8.44
N ALA A 27 -16.30 10.41 -8.04
CA ALA A 27 -16.47 11.84 -7.79
C ALA A 27 -16.59 12.62 -9.10
N LYS A 28 -17.47 13.63 -9.14
CA LYS A 28 -17.49 14.63 -10.22
C LYS A 28 -16.23 15.51 -10.19
N GLU A 29 -15.81 15.89 -8.99
CA GLU A 29 -14.59 16.62 -8.73
C GLU A 29 -13.86 15.91 -7.58
N ALA A 30 -12.61 15.59 -7.77
CA ALA A 30 -11.76 15.00 -6.74
C ALA A 30 -10.37 15.62 -6.74
N TRP A 31 -9.82 15.80 -5.56
CA TRP A 31 -8.41 16.12 -5.38
C TRP A 31 -7.75 15.03 -4.54
N SER A 32 -6.50 14.76 -4.85
CA SER A 32 -5.68 13.85 -4.06
C SER A 32 -4.34 14.54 -3.75
N ALA A 33 -3.82 14.27 -2.57
CA ALA A 33 -2.47 14.65 -2.20
C ALA A 33 -1.83 13.50 -1.43
N GLY A 34 -0.54 13.31 -1.65
CA GLY A 34 0.15 12.21 -1.01
C GLY A 34 1.65 12.42 -0.92
N ALA A 35 2.26 11.50 -0.18
CA ALA A 35 3.70 11.43 0.02
C ALA A 35 4.17 9.99 -0.13
N VAL A 36 5.33 9.81 -0.73
CA VAL A 36 6.01 8.51 -0.86
C VAL A 36 7.45 8.67 -0.43
N ALA A 37 7.93 7.76 0.40
CA ALA A 37 9.35 7.65 0.72
C ALA A 37 9.78 6.19 0.55
N LYS A 38 10.94 5.97 -0.08
CA LYS A 38 11.52 4.64 -0.23
C LYS A 38 13.01 4.70 0.05
N SER A 39 13.52 3.63 0.66
CA SER A 39 14.94 3.50 0.96
C SER A 39 15.40 2.06 0.78
N ILE A 40 16.58 1.91 0.25
CA ILE A 40 17.36 0.68 0.30
C ILE A 40 18.74 1.02 0.86
N THR A 41 19.16 0.28 1.86
CA THR A 41 20.46 0.49 2.52
C THR A 41 21.19 -0.84 2.62
N HIS A 42 22.40 -0.86 2.09
CA HIS A 42 23.30 -2.01 2.18
C HIS A 42 24.32 -1.74 3.28
N LEU A 43 24.35 -2.62 4.25
CA LEU A 43 25.28 -2.61 5.37
C LEU A 43 26.13 -3.88 5.32
N LYS A 44 27.24 -3.89 6.05
CA LYS A 44 28.11 -5.06 6.10
C LYS A 44 27.34 -6.26 6.68
N GLY A 45 27.04 -7.24 5.81
CA GLY A 45 26.37 -8.49 6.17
C GLY A 45 24.84 -8.47 6.10
N TYR A 46 24.20 -7.31 5.88
CA TYR A 46 22.73 -7.26 5.70
C TYR A 46 22.27 -6.08 4.84
N SER A 47 21.09 -6.21 4.29
CA SER A 47 20.42 -5.18 3.51
C SER A 47 19.08 -4.86 4.14
N LEU A 48 18.74 -3.58 4.20
CA LEU A 48 17.46 -3.08 4.67
C LEU A 48 16.72 -2.41 3.53
N THR A 49 15.43 -2.68 3.42
CA THR A 49 14.54 -1.95 2.51
C THR A 49 13.37 -1.39 3.29
N GLY A 50 12.93 -0.21 2.93
CA GLY A 50 11.75 0.40 3.52
C GLY A 50 11.00 1.24 2.53
N SER A 51 9.68 1.26 2.63
CA SER A 51 8.85 2.25 1.96
C SER A 51 7.69 2.66 2.85
N PHE A 52 7.33 3.92 2.72
CA PHE A 52 6.15 4.50 3.32
C PHE A 52 5.39 5.26 2.23
N SER A 53 4.08 5.16 2.22
CA SER A 53 3.24 6.08 1.46
C SER A 53 2.02 6.51 2.24
N PHE A 54 1.61 7.73 1.99
CA PHE A 54 0.36 8.30 2.43
C PHE A 54 -0.35 8.87 1.22
N ASP A 55 -1.63 8.59 1.09
CA ASP A 55 -2.53 9.17 0.09
C ASP A 55 -3.81 9.64 0.76
N HIS A 56 -4.24 10.84 0.43
CA HIS A 56 -5.53 11.39 0.81
C HIS A 56 -6.27 11.85 -0.43
N THR A 57 -7.44 11.28 -0.66
CA THR A 57 -8.35 11.65 -1.75
C THR A 57 -9.65 12.15 -1.19
N SER A 58 -10.12 13.29 -1.68
CA SER A 58 -11.41 13.88 -1.33
C SER A 58 -12.22 14.14 -2.60
N GLY A 59 -13.38 13.51 -2.69
CA GLY A 59 -14.28 13.61 -3.84
C GLY A 59 -15.64 14.22 -3.48
N LYS A 60 -16.16 15.06 -4.37
CA LYS A 60 -17.50 15.65 -4.26
C LYS A 60 -18.53 14.83 -5.03
N ASP A 61 -19.79 14.90 -4.60
CA ASP A 61 -20.95 14.31 -5.27
C ASP A 61 -20.80 12.80 -5.53
N MET A 62 -20.20 12.10 -4.56
CA MET A 62 -20.07 10.64 -4.59
C MET A 62 -21.28 9.98 -3.97
N SER A 63 -21.83 8.99 -4.68
CA SER A 63 -22.91 8.11 -4.23
C SER A 63 -22.53 6.64 -4.46
N GLY A 64 -23.45 5.72 -4.29
CA GLY A 64 -23.22 4.31 -4.58
C GLY A 64 -22.57 3.57 -3.42
N SER A 65 -21.56 2.76 -3.69
CA SER A 65 -20.95 1.88 -2.69
C SER A 65 -20.47 2.63 -1.46
N MET A 66 -20.72 2.03 -0.31
CA MET A 66 -20.19 2.46 0.99
C MET A 66 -18.81 1.85 1.28
N PHE A 67 -18.36 0.92 0.47
CA PHE A 67 -17.07 0.25 0.63
C PHE A 67 -15.95 0.94 -0.14
N ILE A 68 -14.71 0.72 0.34
CA ILE A 68 -13.50 1.24 -0.29
C ILE A 68 -13.32 0.72 -1.73
N HIS A 69 -13.74 -0.52 -1.97
CA HIS A 69 -13.67 -1.17 -3.28
C HIS A 69 -15.07 -1.60 -3.72
N PRO A 70 -15.79 -0.76 -4.47
CA PRO A 70 -17.10 -1.10 -4.98
C PRO A 70 -17.09 -2.39 -5.81
N GLY A 71 -18.06 -3.27 -5.56
CA GLY A 71 -18.22 -4.54 -6.28
C GLY A 71 -17.20 -5.65 -5.95
N PHE A 72 -16.32 -5.41 -4.97
CA PHE A 72 -15.33 -6.43 -4.55
C PHE A 72 -15.95 -7.49 -3.61
N TYR A 73 -16.94 -7.11 -2.84
CA TYR A 73 -17.60 -7.98 -1.88
C TYR A 73 -18.85 -8.61 -2.48
N PRO A 74 -19.26 -9.83 -2.02
CA PRO A 74 -20.49 -10.48 -2.51
C PRO A 74 -21.76 -9.66 -2.27
N VAL A 75 -21.76 -8.82 -1.26
CA VAL A 75 -22.84 -7.89 -0.92
C VAL A 75 -22.25 -6.49 -0.82
N ASP A 76 -22.86 -5.53 -1.48
CA ASP A 76 -22.51 -4.11 -1.39
C ASP A 76 -23.64 -3.34 -0.71
N LEU A 77 -23.27 -2.38 0.14
CA LEU A 77 -24.20 -1.44 0.74
C LEU A 77 -24.17 -0.17 -0.09
N LEU A 78 -25.30 0.12 -0.71
CA LEU A 78 -25.46 1.27 -1.58
C LEU A 78 -26.15 2.43 -0.85
N GLU A 79 -25.65 3.61 -1.10
CA GLU A 79 -26.33 4.86 -0.76
C GLU A 79 -26.58 5.70 -2.03
N PHE A 80 -27.71 6.38 -2.07
CA PHE A 80 -28.10 7.16 -3.23
C PHE A 80 -28.02 8.68 -3.01
N THR A 81 -27.76 9.11 -1.78
CA THR A 81 -27.61 10.54 -1.48
C THR A 81 -26.18 10.99 -1.76
N PRO A 82 -25.94 11.79 -2.80
CA PRO A 82 -24.59 12.28 -3.11
C PRO A 82 -23.99 13.07 -1.95
N GLY A 83 -22.67 12.96 -1.78
CA GLY A 83 -21.97 13.69 -0.75
C GLY A 83 -20.47 13.67 -0.92
N ARG A 84 -19.78 14.44 -0.08
CA ARG A 84 -18.33 14.43 -0.04
C ARG A 84 -17.85 13.21 0.72
N LYS A 85 -16.96 12.44 0.08
CA LYS A 85 -16.30 11.30 0.69
C LYS A 85 -14.79 11.52 0.70
N ASP A 86 -14.17 11.08 1.76
CA ASP A 86 -12.72 11.16 1.97
C ASP A 86 -12.17 9.73 2.10
N LEU A 87 -11.09 9.45 1.37
CA LEU A 87 -10.33 8.22 1.45
C LEU A 87 -8.90 8.56 1.87
N GLN A 88 -8.42 7.94 2.92
CA GLN A 88 -7.05 8.02 3.39
C GLN A 88 -6.44 6.63 3.36
N THR A 89 -5.24 6.51 2.81
CA THR A 89 -4.52 5.25 2.77
C THR A 89 -3.09 5.46 3.23
N TYR A 90 -2.65 4.61 4.14
CA TYR A 90 -1.28 4.52 4.63
C TYR A 90 -0.74 3.16 4.24
N THR A 91 0.45 3.12 3.65
CA THR A 91 1.17 1.87 3.44
C THR A 91 2.56 1.95 4.04
N PHE A 92 2.99 0.85 4.58
CA PHE A 92 4.34 0.66 5.08
C PHE A 92 4.85 -0.69 4.61
N MET A 93 6.09 -0.73 4.14
CA MET A 93 6.81 -1.95 3.84
C MET A 93 8.20 -1.87 4.47
N GLY A 94 8.57 -2.91 5.17
CA GLY A 94 9.91 -3.10 5.70
C GLY A 94 10.45 -4.45 5.28
N GLY A 95 11.74 -4.52 4.96
CA GLY A 95 12.40 -5.75 4.61
C GLY A 95 13.83 -5.78 5.12
N ILE A 96 14.27 -6.98 5.49
CA ILE A 96 15.65 -7.26 5.87
C ILE A 96 16.12 -8.51 5.15
N ALA A 97 17.36 -8.52 4.71
CA ALA A 97 18.03 -9.71 4.19
C ALA A 97 19.48 -9.75 4.71
N THR A 98 19.93 -10.92 5.10
CA THR A 98 21.29 -11.15 5.65
C THR A 98 21.88 -12.44 5.12
N ASP A 99 23.17 -12.41 4.84
CA ASP A 99 23.94 -13.60 4.46
C ASP A 99 24.37 -14.33 5.73
N ILE A 100 23.87 -15.57 5.92
CA ILE A 100 24.25 -16.43 7.06
C ILE A 100 25.41 -17.35 6.75
N SER A 101 25.66 -17.57 5.45
CA SER A 101 26.83 -18.28 4.94
C SER A 101 27.11 -17.84 3.49
N PRO A 102 28.25 -18.25 2.89
CA PRO A 102 28.57 -17.90 1.50
C PRO A 102 27.50 -18.29 0.48
N ASN A 103 26.67 -19.29 0.79
CA ASN A 103 25.64 -19.81 -0.12
C ASN A 103 24.21 -19.57 0.36
N TRP A 104 23.99 -19.10 1.60
CA TRP A 104 22.67 -18.99 2.17
C TRP A 104 22.38 -17.55 2.62
N ARG A 105 21.21 -17.05 2.18
CA ARG A 105 20.66 -15.76 2.60
C ARG A 105 19.28 -15.98 3.24
N LEU A 106 19.07 -15.38 4.40
CA LEU A 106 17.78 -15.26 5.04
C LEU A 106 17.20 -13.86 4.81
N GLY A 107 15.89 -13.78 4.71
CA GLY A 107 15.17 -12.54 4.58
C GLY A 107 13.84 -12.56 5.29
N GLY A 108 13.30 -11.37 5.47
CA GLY A 108 11.94 -11.17 5.97
C GLY A 108 11.38 -9.87 5.45
N LYS A 109 10.08 -9.89 5.16
CA LYS A 109 9.34 -8.71 4.70
C LYS A 109 8.06 -8.55 5.50
N ILE A 110 7.73 -7.32 5.83
CA ILE A 110 6.44 -6.92 6.37
C ILE A 110 5.80 -5.90 5.43
N ASP A 111 4.55 -6.13 5.08
CA ASP A 111 3.71 -5.17 4.36
C ASP A 111 2.50 -4.86 5.23
N PHE A 112 2.25 -3.58 5.44
CA PHE A 112 1.11 -3.08 6.19
C PHE A 112 0.38 -2.03 5.34
N ALA A 113 -0.95 -2.14 5.26
CA ALA A 113 -1.79 -1.12 4.66
C ALA A 113 -3.01 -0.86 5.55
N ALA A 114 -3.29 0.41 5.78
CA ALA A 114 -4.47 0.87 6.49
C ALA A 114 -5.20 1.91 5.64
N SER A 115 -6.52 1.75 5.51
CA SER A 115 -7.36 2.70 4.78
C SER A 115 -8.57 3.09 5.62
N ASN A 116 -8.96 4.35 5.51
CA ASN A 116 -10.16 4.90 6.08
C ASN A 116 -10.98 5.56 4.97
N TYR A 117 -12.20 5.12 4.78
CA TYR A 117 -13.14 5.66 3.82
C TYR A 117 -14.38 6.15 4.56
N SER A 118 -14.66 7.44 4.48
CA SER A 118 -15.72 8.07 5.25
C SER A 118 -16.49 9.12 4.44
N LYS A 119 -17.77 9.27 4.76
CA LYS A 119 -18.61 10.36 4.25
C LYS A 119 -18.65 11.49 5.26
N ARG A 120 -18.36 12.71 4.82
CA ARG A 120 -18.19 13.86 5.71
C ARG A 120 -19.43 14.23 6.52
N LYS A 121 -20.62 14.07 5.93
CA LYS A 121 -21.89 14.44 6.57
C LYS A 121 -22.54 13.31 7.37
N ASP A 122 -22.10 12.09 7.20
CA ASP A 122 -22.69 10.92 7.85
C ASP A 122 -21.63 9.92 8.26
N LEU A 123 -21.20 10.00 9.50
CA LEU A 123 -20.16 9.15 10.08
C LEU A 123 -20.53 7.66 10.18
N ARG A 124 -21.80 7.30 9.96
CA ARG A 124 -22.24 5.90 9.86
C ARG A 124 -21.65 5.21 8.63
N HIS A 125 -21.22 5.99 7.63
CA HIS A 125 -20.57 5.53 6.40
C HIS A 125 -19.04 5.51 6.53
N THR A 126 -18.53 5.05 7.66
CA THR A 126 -17.09 4.94 7.87
C THR A 126 -16.64 3.50 7.75
N ASN A 127 -15.69 3.25 6.87
CA ASN A 127 -15.06 1.96 6.66
C ASN A 127 -13.58 2.02 6.95
N TYR A 128 -13.12 1.09 7.76
CA TYR A 128 -11.70 0.88 8.02
C TYR A 128 -11.27 -0.43 7.40
N ARG A 129 -10.12 -0.42 6.75
CA ARG A 129 -9.47 -1.62 6.25
C ARG A 129 -8.05 -1.68 6.77
N LEU A 130 -7.67 -2.85 7.20
CA LEU A 130 -6.32 -3.13 7.66
C LEU A 130 -5.83 -4.43 7.01
N ASP A 131 -4.72 -4.34 6.30
CA ASP A 131 -4.02 -5.46 5.70
C ASP A 131 -2.62 -5.57 6.31
N LEU A 132 -2.29 -6.74 6.83
CA LEU A 132 -0.95 -7.06 7.32
C LEU A 132 -0.47 -8.33 6.63
N LYS A 133 0.75 -8.30 6.10
CA LYS A 133 1.44 -9.48 5.56
C LYS A 133 2.85 -9.55 6.11
N ILE A 134 3.27 -10.76 6.45
CA ILE A 134 4.62 -11.06 6.88
C ILE A 134 5.14 -12.19 5.99
N ALA A 135 6.33 -12.04 5.44
CA ALA A 135 6.92 -12.99 4.50
C ALA A 135 8.35 -13.32 4.87
N PRO A 136 8.59 -14.34 5.72
CA PRO A 136 9.91 -14.92 5.87
C PRO A 136 10.37 -15.57 4.57
N SER A 137 11.66 -15.50 4.27
CA SER A 137 12.26 -16.03 3.05
C SER A 137 13.65 -16.61 3.30
N VAL A 138 13.99 -17.58 2.48
CA VAL A 138 15.32 -18.17 2.43
C VAL A 138 15.74 -18.31 0.97
N MET A 139 17.00 -18.06 0.68
CA MET A 139 17.60 -18.21 -0.64
C MET A 139 18.92 -18.99 -0.54
N TYR A 140 19.09 -19.93 -1.43
CA TYR A 140 20.34 -20.63 -1.69
C TYR A 140 20.92 -20.13 -3.01
N HIS A 141 22.20 -19.83 -3.05
CA HIS A 141 22.91 -19.50 -4.28
C HIS A 141 24.24 -20.25 -4.39
N SER A 142 24.60 -20.66 -5.59
CA SER A 142 25.86 -21.33 -5.89
C SER A 142 26.25 -21.03 -7.35
N GLY A 143 27.37 -20.36 -7.54
CA GLY A 143 27.78 -19.85 -8.85
C GLY A 143 26.69 -18.95 -9.46
N ASP A 144 26.26 -19.27 -10.66
CA ASP A 144 25.22 -18.50 -11.39
C ASP A 144 23.77 -18.93 -11.06
N MET A 145 23.59 -19.93 -10.19
CA MET A 145 22.28 -20.44 -9.81
C MET A 145 21.83 -19.86 -8.48
N ALA A 146 20.56 -19.40 -8.42
CA ALA A 146 19.91 -19.00 -7.19
C ALA A 146 18.50 -19.60 -7.12
N ILE A 147 18.14 -20.18 -5.98
CA ILE A 147 16.79 -20.71 -5.68
C ILE A 147 16.33 -20.10 -4.37
N GLY A 148 15.12 -19.53 -4.38
CA GLY A 148 14.53 -18.89 -3.20
C GLY A 148 13.15 -19.45 -2.88
N PHE A 149 12.83 -19.45 -1.59
CA PHE A 149 11.52 -19.80 -1.06
C PHE A 149 11.05 -18.68 -0.12
N SER A 150 9.78 -18.30 -0.24
CA SER A 150 9.12 -17.36 0.66
C SER A 150 7.77 -17.90 1.10
N TYR A 151 7.44 -17.74 2.37
CA TYR A 151 6.13 -18.08 2.92
C TYR A 151 5.41 -16.79 3.31
N ILE A 152 4.17 -16.60 2.83
CA ILE A 152 3.40 -15.37 3.06
C ILE A 152 2.26 -15.66 4.03
N LEU A 153 2.30 -15.01 5.17
CA LEU A 153 1.21 -14.96 6.15
C LEU A 153 0.50 -13.61 6.01
N GLY A 154 -0.80 -13.63 5.85
CA GLY A 154 -1.59 -12.40 5.70
C GLY A 154 -2.85 -12.40 6.54
N LYS A 155 -3.17 -11.24 7.12
CA LYS A 155 -4.45 -10.96 7.79
C LYS A 155 -5.06 -9.70 7.19
N LYS A 156 -6.36 -9.81 6.85
CA LYS A 156 -7.19 -8.68 6.41
C LYS A 156 -8.35 -8.49 7.38
N GLN A 157 -8.62 -7.26 7.72
CA GLN A 157 -9.77 -6.82 8.52
C GLN A 157 -10.45 -5.66 7.83
#